data_f4445addef3f00192f9db421b562b518
#
_entry.id   f4445addef3f00192f9db421b562b518
#
_cell.length_a   1.000
_cell.length_b   1.000
_cell.length_c   1.000
_cell.angle_alpha   90.00
_cell.angle_beta   90.00
_cell.angle_gamma   90.00
#
_symmetry.space_group_name_H-M   'P 1'
#
loop_
_entity.id
_entity.type
_entity.pdbx_description
1 polymer ?
#
loop_
_entity_poly.entity_id
_entity_poly.type
_entity_poly.pdbx_seq_one_letter_code
_entity_poly.pdbx_strand_id
1 'polypeptide(L)'
;MSQIQTRSQRDMKTAAERVNTIKGKSWAKIYGGLCHSFPVLVHTIGLAQALAFHQSKAAGEGDRAQAHQQLLDDVKTVIGTGFDPASAPLTEYLRATRQVLAAWVFFKRFAVSVLKAEVNDGKES
;
A
#
# COMPACT_ATOMS: atom_id res chain seq x y z
N MET A 1 -18.14 15.58 20.50
CA MET A 1 -18.59 14.30 20.55
C MET A 1 -17.71 13.36 19.79
N SER A 2 -17.29 12.35 20.37
CA SER A 2 -16.39 11.49 19.66
C SER A 2 -17.17 10.57 18.78
N GLN A 3 -16.56 10.15 17.70
CA GLN A 3 -17.18 9.27 16.80
C GLN A 3 -16.40 8.03 16.75
N ILE A 4 -17.08 6.91 16.75
CA ILE A 4 -16.43 5.63 16.65
C ILE A 4 -16.48 5.21 15.21
N GLN A 5 -15.32 5.02 14.61
CA GLN A 5 -15.24 4.58 13.25
C GLN A 5 -14.93 3.11 13.19
N THR A 6 -15.51 2.39 12.25
CA THR A 6 -15.13 1.01 12.01
C THR A 6 -13.74 1.00 11.39
N ARG A 7 -13.11 -0.17 11.39
CA ARG A 7 -11.82 -0.30 10.75
C ARG A 7 -11.94 0.02 9.26
N SER A 8 -13.00 -0.43 8.59
CA SER A 8 -13.19 -0.13 7.18
C SER A 8 -13.30 1.36 6.93
N GLN A 9 -14.01 2.08 7.80
CA GLN A 9 -14.14 3.52 7.64
C GLN A 9 -12.80 4.20 7.80
N ARG A 10 -12.00 3.75 8.76
CA ARG A 10 -10.67 4.30 8.96
C ARG A 10 -9.79 4.01 7.77
N ASP A 11 -9.81 2.77 7.28
CA ASP A 11 -8.97 2.39 6.15
C ASP A 11 -9.36 3.18 4.91
N MET A 12 -10.65 3.37 4.68
CA MET A 12 -11.10 4.12 3.53
C MET A 12 -10.62 5.57 3.61
N LYS A 13 -10.73 6.18 4.78
CA LYS A 13 -10.30 7.55 4.95
C LYS A 13 -8.79 7.67 4.76
N THR A 14 -8.03 6.77 5.35
CA THR A 14 -6.59 6.77 5.23
C THR A 14 -6.18 6.62 3.77
N ALA A 15 -6.79 5.66 3.08
CA ALA A 15 -6.44 5.42 1.69
C ALA A 15 -6.76 6.64 0.83
N ALA A 16 -7.92 7.26 1.05
CA ALA A 16 -8.30 8.43 0.26
C ALA A 16 -7.30 9.57 0.48
N GLU A 17 -6.91 9.80 1.73
CA GLU A 17 -5.98 10.87 2.02
C GLU A 17 -4.61 10.61 1.42
N ARG A 18 -4.12 9.38 1.57
CA ARG A 18 -2.78 9.07 1.07
C ARG A 18 -2.72 9.10 -0.45
N VAL A 19 -3.72 8.53 -1.10
CA VAL A 19 -3.73 8.51 -2.56
C VAL A 19 -3.89 9.91 -3.12
N ASN A 20 -4.69 10.75 -2.47
CA ASN A 20 -4.85 12.10 -2.97
C ASN A 20 -3.55 12.92 -2.91
N THR A 21 -2.65 12.62 -2.00
CA THR A 21 -1.38 13.35 -1.93
C THR A 21 -0.47 12.96 -3.09
N ILE A 22 -0.75 11.84 -3.77
CA ILE A 22 0.09 11.39 -4.87
C ILE A 22 -0.36 12.00 -6.19
N LYS A 23 -1.60 12.48 -6.24
CA LYS A 23 -2.15 13.00 -7.47
C LYS A 23 -1.26 14.13 -7.99
N GLY A 24 -0.91 14.09 -9.24
CA GLY A 24 -0.06 15.09 -9.86
C GLY A 24 1.43 14.82 -9.77
N LYS A 25 1.84 13.81 -9.03
CA LYS A 25 3.26 13.48 -8.99
C LYS A 25 3.66 12.77 -10.26
N SER A 26 4.91 12.95 -10.65
CA SER A 26 5.39 12.32 -11.88
C SER A 26 5.35 10.80 -11.79
N TRP A 27 5.37 10.26 -10.59
CA TRP A 27 5.37 8.80 -10.38
C TRP A 27 4.01 8.27 -9.94
N ALA A 28 2.96 9.06 -10.10
CA ALA A 28 1.63 8.64 -9.63
C ALA A 28 1.16 7.36 -10.30
N LYS A 29 1.38 7.20 -11.60
CA LYS A 29 0.93 6.00 -12.28
C LYS A 29 1.70 4.77 -11.84
N ILE A 30 3.00 4.92 -11.59
CA ILE A 30 3.80 3.82 -11.09
C ILE A 30 3.25 3.38 -9.73
N TYR A 31 2.99 4.35 -8.86
CA TYR A 31 2.44 4.05 -7.54
C TYR A 31 1.09 3.34 -7.66
N GLY A 32 0.23 3.80 -8.57
CA GLY A 32 -1.07 3.16 -8.77
C GLY A 32 -0.94 1.71 -9.17
N GLY A 33 0.00 1.42 -10.06
CA GLY A 33 0.27 0.04 -10.45
C GLY A 33 0.76 -0.80 -9.29
N LEU A 34 1.59 -0.21 -8.42
CA LEU A 34 2.07 -0.92 -7.24
C LEU A 34 0.93 -1.22 -6.28
N CYS A 35 -0.04 -0.30 -6.15
CA CYS A 35 -1.20 -0.55 -5.31
C CYS A 35 -2.00 -1.75 -5.80
N HIS A 36 -2.05 -1.96 -7.12
CA HIS A 36 -2.77 -3.11 -7.65
C HIS A 36 -2.00 -4.41 -7.42
N SER A 37 -0.69 -4.39 -7.57
CA SER A 37 0.09 -5.62 -7.48
C SER A 37 0.44 -6.03 -6.05
N PHE A 38 0.42 -5.10 -5.11
CA PHE A 38 0.88 -5.38 -3.76
C PHE A 38 0.13 -6.51 -3.07
N PRO A 39 -1.22 -6.56 -3.08
CA PRO A 39 -1.90 -7.66 -2.41
C PRO A 39 -1.55 -9.02 -2.97
N VAL A 40 -1.39 -9.13 -4.28
CA VAL A 40 -1.00 -10.40 -4.88
C VAL A 40 0.39 -10.79 -4.41
N LEU A 41 1.29 -9.83 -4.32
CA LEU A 41 2.64 -10.11 -3.85
C LEU A 41 2.61 -10.59 -2.41
N VAL A 42 1.80 -9.94 -1.55
CA VAL A 42 1.70 -10.35 -0.16
C VAL A 42 1.15 -11.77 -0.05
N HIS A 43 0.15 -12.11 -0.87
CA HIS A 43 -0.41 -13.46 -0.85
C HIS A 43 0.61 -14.49 -1.34
N THR A 44 1.45 -14.11 -2.30
CA THR A 44 2.36 -15.04 -2.92
C THR A 44 3.62 -15.29 -2.10
N ILE A 45 4.22 -14.23 -1.54
CA ILE A 45 5.48 -14.39 -0.84
C ILE A 45 5.45 -13.92 0.62
N GLY A 46 4.29 -13.49 1.11
CA GLY A 46 4.16 -13.06 2.49
C GLY A 46 4.49 -11.59 2.69
N LEU A 47 4.01 -11.02 3.79
CA LEU A 47 4.17 -9.59 4.05
C LEU A 47 5.64 -9.19 4.20
N ALA A 48 6.42 -9.95 4.95
CA ALA A 48 7.83 -9.59 5.20
C ALA A 48 8.61 -9.54 3.89
N GLN A 49 8.43 -10.55 3.05
CA GLN A 49 9.16 -10.58 1.78
C GLN A 49 8.64 -9.52 0.82
N ALA A 50 7.35 -9.25 0.83
CA ALA A 50 6.79 -8.22 -0.03
C ALA A 50 7.36 -6.85 0.36
N LEU A 51 7.47 -6.57 1.66
CA LEU A 51 8.05 -5.31 2.10
C LEU A 51 9.54 -5.23 1.77
N ALA A 52 10.26 -6.34 1.91
CA ALA A 52 11.68 -6.35 1.56
C ALA A 52 11.89 -6.08 0.06
N PHE A 53 11.00 -6.62 -0.77
CA PHE A 53 11.06 -6.37 -2.20
C PHE A 53 10.92 -4.87 -2.48
N HIS A 54 9.92 -4.24 -1.88
CA HIS A 54 9.70 -2.82 -2.12
C HIS A 54 10.82 -1.97 -1.52
N GLN A 55 11.41 -2.40 -0.39
CA GLN A 55 12.53 -1.68 0.18
C GLN A 55 13.73 -1.70 -0.75
N SER A 56 13.98 -2.82 -1.41
CA SER A 56 15.11 -2.89 -2.32
C SER A 56 14.90 -1.99 -3.52
N LYS A 57 13.66 -1.84 -3.99
CA LYS A 57 13.37 -0.96 -5.11
C LYS A 57 13.41 0.51 -4.69
N ALA A 58 13.00 0.79 -3.47
CA ALA A 58 12.99 2.16 -2.96
C ALA A 58 14.39 2.69 -2.71
N ALA A 59 15.37 1.80 -2.59
CA ALA A 59 16.75 2.24 -2.34
C ALA A 59 17.39 2.92 -3.53
N GLY A 60 16.82 2.78 -4.72
CA GLY A 60 17.37 3.44 -5.89
C GLY A 60 16.97 4.90 -5.96
N GLU A 61 17.03 5.46 -7.16
CA GLU A 61 16.69 6.85 -7.35
C GLU A 61 15.64 6.99 -8.43
N GLY A 62 15.01 8.13 -8.49
CA GLY A 62 14.07 8.43 -9.55
C GLY A 62 12.64 8.12 -9.18
N ASP A 63 11.76 8.25 -10.16
CA ASP A 63 10.33 8.12 -9.94
C ASP A 63 9.92 6.76 -9.42
N ARG A 64 10.52 5.71 -9.96
CA ARG A 64 10.16 4.36 -9.54
C ARG A 64 10.51 4.14 -8.08
N ALA A 65 11.69 4.62 -7.66
CA ALA A 65 12.08 4.48 -6.26
C ALA A 65 11.15 5.26 -5.34
N GLN A 66 10.71 6.44 -5.78
CA GLN A 66 9.81 7.22 -4.98
C GLN A 66 8.45 6.55 -4.84
N ALA A 67 7.96 5.93 -5.90
CA ALA A 67 6.69 5.22 -5.84
C ALA A 67 6.77 4.06 -4.85
N HIS A 68 7.86 3.31 -4.88
CA HIS A 68 8.03 2.20 -3.93
C HIS A 68 8.13 2.70 -2.49
N GLN A 69 8.83 3.81 -2.29
CA GLN A 69 8.95 4.38 -0.95
C GLN A 69 7.60 4.85 -0.43
N GLN A 70 6.78 5.43 -1.30
CA GLN A 70 5.46 5.87 -0.89
C GLN A 70 4.60 4.69 -0.45
N LEU A 71 4.68 3.57 -1.17
CA LEU A 71 3.92 2.39 -0.78
C LEU A 71 4.35 1.92 0.61
N LEU A 72 5.66 1.92 0.88
CA LEU A 72 6.14 1.51 2.19
C LEU A 72 5.64 2.44 3.28
N ASP A 73 5.62 3.75 3.02
CA ASP A 73 5.13 4.71 3.99
C ASP A 73 3.64 4.48 4.25
N ASP A 74 2.89 4.15 3.21
CA ASP A 74 1.46 3.90 3.37
C ASP A 74 1.21 2.64 4.20
N VAL A 75 2.01 1.60 4.01
CA VAL A 75 1.90 0.40 4.83
C VAL A 75 2.14 0.74 6.29
N LYS A 76 3.15 1.57 6.57
CA LYS A 76 3.42 1.97 7.94
C LYS A 76 2.26 2.77 8.53
N THR A 77 1.62 3.58 7.71
CA THR A 77 0.47 4.33 8.17
C THR A 77 -0.66 3.40 8.59
N VAL A 78 -0.84 2.31 7.85
CA VAL A 78 -1.91 1.35 8.13
C VAL A 78 -1.63 0.52 9.39
N ILE A 79 -0.42 -0.03 9.51
CA ILE A 79 -0.14 -0.94 10.62
C ILE A 79 0.64 -0.34 11.78
N GLY A 80 1.07 0.89 11.63
CA GLY A 80 1.83 1.55 12.70
C GLY A 80 3.31 1.32 12.56
N THR A 81 4.09 2.18 13.23
CA THR A 81 5.52 2.17 13.07
C THR A 81 6.22 1.17 13.98
N GLY A 82 5.51 0.63 14.96
CA GLY A 82 6.14 -0.31 15.89
C GLY A 82 6.21 -1.74 15.39
N PHE A 83 5.62 -2.04 14.24
CA PHE A 83 5.62 -3.39 13.74
C PHE A 83 6.90 -3.69 12.97
N ASP A 84 7.57 -4.78 13.33
CA ASP A 84 8.76 -5.22 12.61
C ASP A 84 8.46 -6.60 12.06
N PRO A 85 8.29 -6.75 10.75
CA PRO A 85 7.91 -8.05 10.19
C PRO A 85 8.96 -9.13 10.42
N ALA A 86 10.22 -8.75 10.62
CA ALA A 86 11.27 -9.74 10.80
C ALA A 86 11.25 -10.37 12.19
N SER A 87 10.72 -9.68 13.19
CA SER A 87 10.76 -10.17 14.55
C SER A 87 9.41 -10.26 15.24
N ALA A 88 8.35 -9.89 14.58
CA ALA A 88 7.04 -9.89 15.21
C ALA A 88 6.57 -11.31 15.54
N PRO A 89 5.90 -11.50 16.67
CA PRO A 89 5.30 -12.80 16.97
C PRO A 89 4.29 -13.17 15.88
N LEU A 90 4.07 -14.46 15.71
CA LEU A 90 3.22 -14.95 14.65
C LEU A 90 1.83 -14.31 14.65
N THR A 91 1.21 -14.20 15.81
CA THR A 91 -0.14 -13.64 15.87
C THR A 91 -0.17 -12.18 15.43
N GLU A 92 0.87 -11.43 15.77
CA GLU A 92 0.94 -10.05 15.34
C GLU A 92 1.23 -9.96 13.85
N TYR A 93 2.07 -10.85 13.37
CA TYR A 93 2.40 -10.88 11.95
C TYR A 93 1.15 -11.17 11.12
N LEU A 94 0.36 -12.14 11.55
CA LEU A 94 -0.87 -12.49 10.83
C LEU A 94 -1.89 -11.38 10.91
N ARG A 95 -1.97 -10.70 12.06
CA ARG A 95 -2.90 -9.60 12.19
C ARG A 95 -2.51 -8.45 11.27
N ALA A 96 -1.21 -8.11 11.22
CA ALA A 96 -0.72 -7.05 10.36
C ALA A 96 -0.97 -7.38 8.90
N THR A 97 -0.77 -8.64 8.51
CA THR A 97 -1.01 -9.06 7.14
C THR A 97 -2.46 -8.85 6.76
N ARG A 98 -3.39 -9.28 7.63
CA ARG A 98 -4.81 -9.11 7.35
C ARG A 98 -5.20 -7.64 7.30
N GLN A 99 -4.60 -6.84 8.18
CA GLN A 99 -4.90 -5.43 8.25
C GLN A 99 -4.47 -4.72 6.97
N VAL A 100 -3.29 -5.05 6.47
CA VAL A 100 -2.79 -4.46 5.24
C VAL A 100 -3.66 -4.88 4.06
N LEU A 101 -3.99 -6.15 3.97
CA LEU A 101 -4.80 -6.62 2.84
C LEU A 101 -6.18 -5.98 2.85
N ALA A 102 -6.77 -5.81 4.03
CA ALA A 102 -8.08 -5.16 4.13
C ALA A 102 -8.01 -3.70 3.70
N ALA A 103 -6.97 -2.98 4.12
CA ALA A 103 -6.82 -1.58 3.76
C ALA A 103 -6.56 -1.42 2.27
N TRP A 104 -5.84 -2.38 1.67
CA TRP A 104 -5.46 -2.25 0.28
C TRP A 104 -6.62 -2.37 -0.70
N VAL A 105 -7.75 -2.91 -0.25
CA VAL A 105 -8.95 -2.88 -1.05
C VAL A 105 -9.28 -1.43 -1.42
N PHE A 106 -9.12 -0.52 -0.45
CA PHE A 106 -9.40 0.89 -0.68
C PHE A 106 -8.29 1.60 -1.45
N PHE A 107 -7.03 1.25 -1.15
CA PHE A 107 -5.91 1.83 -1.90
C PHE A 107 -6.03 1.50 -3.38
N LYS A 108 -6.39 0.27 -3.72
CA LYS A 108 -6.58 -0.11 -5.12
C LYS A 108 -7.70 0.69 -5.75
N ARG A 109 -8.81 0.81 -5.03
CA ARG A 109 -9.97 1.52 -5.56
C ARG A 109 -9.64 2.98 -5.85
N PHE A 110 -8.98 3.65 -4.90
CA PHE A 110 -8.66 5.05 -5.11
C PHE A 110 -7.54 5.25 -6.12
N ALA A 111 -6.66 4.27 -6.26
CA ALA A 111 -5.64 4.36 -7.31
C ALA A 111 -6.31 4.45 -8.68
N VAL A 112 -7.39 3.72 -8.88
CA VAL A 112 -8.11 3.79 -10.14
C VAL A 112 -8.86 5.12 -10.26
N SER A 113 -9.64 5.47 -9.25
CA SER A 113 -10.54 6.62 -9.37
C SER A 113 -9.83 7.96 -9.27
N VAL A 114 -8.78 8.05 -8.48
CA VAL A 114 -8.08 9.32 -8.28
C VAL A 114 -6.90 9.46 -9.21
N LEU A 115 -6.09 8.41 -9.34
CA LEU A 115 -4.88 8.48 -10.13
C LEU A 115 -5.08 7.97 -11.54
N LYS A 116 -6.23 7.39 -11.83
CA LYS A 116 -6.53 6.83 -13.13
C LYS A 116 -5.57 5.74 -13.52
N ALA A 117 -5.13 4.96 -12.54
CA ALA A 117 -4.22 3.86 -12.80
C ALA A 117 -4.96 2.76 -13.54
N GLU A 118 -4.22 2.02 -14.35
CA GLU A 118 -4.80 0.93 -15.09
C GLU A 118 -5.08 -0.23 -14.18
N VAL A 119 -6.25 -0.80 -14.30
CA VAL A 119 -6.59 -1.94 -13.50
C VAL A 119 -5.97 -3.17 -14.09
N ASN A 120 -6.00 -3.31 -15.37
CA ASN A 120 -5.47 -4.46 -16.00
C ASN A 120 -4.35 -4.07 -16.87
N ASP A 121 -3.18 -4.29 -16.37
CA ASP A 121 -2.12 -3.87 -17.08
C ASP A 121 -1.83 -4.65 -18.24
N GLY A 122 -2.29 -5.74 -18.35
CA GLY A 122 -2.06 -6.53 -19.50
C GLY A 122 -2.57 -5.91 -20.72
N LYS A 123 -3.56 -4.98 -20.56
CA LYS A 123 -4.03 -4.45 -21.65
C LYS A 123 -3.36 -3.28 -22.05
N GLU A 124 -2.49 -2.83 -21.43
CA GLU A 124 -1.93 -1.70 -21.69
C GLU A 124 -1.35 -1.78 -22.85
N SER A 125 -1.45 -1.33 -23.54
CA SER A 125 -0.95 -1.54 -24.75
C SER A 125 -0.01 -0.57 -25.17
#